data_4d4305cfeb731597838147dd71e8045f
#
_entry.id   4d4305cfeb731597838147dd71e8045f
#
_cell.length_a   1.000
_cell.length_b   1.000
_cell.length_c   1.000
_cell.angle_alpha   90.00
_cell.angle_beta   90.00
_cell.angle_gamma   90.00
#
_symmetry.space_group_name_H-M   'P 1'
#
loop_
_entity.id
_entity.type
_entity.pdbx_description
1 polymer ?
#
loop_
_entity_poly.entity_id
_entity_poly.type
_entity_poly.pdbx_seq_one_letter_code
_entity_poly.pdbx_strand_id
1 'polypeptide(L)'
;MDSGITPHMPMTRDLLFDLGGVIVDIRRENCVEAFRRLGFADIADYLGDYGQRGVFLALEQGAVSPEQWRAQVRRHLPAGVTDGQIDDVFNAFITGIPLERLQALRRLRAEGYRTFVISNTNPVMWHGPILRAFAAEGRDINAYFDGVVTSFEAGCCKPDERIFRLCIERFGLDPAATTFFDDSEANCRAAAAMGFRTIHVPPSSSFLDFI
;
A
#
# COMPACT_ATOMS: atom_id res chain seq x y z
N MET A 1 11.47 -26.61 -31.67
CA MET A 1 11.47 -25.22 -31.16
C MET A 1 10.05 -24.93 -30.71
N ASP A 2 9.80 -25.25 -29.48
CA ASP A 2 8.45 -25.13 -28.90
C ASP A 2 8.38 -23.75 -28.24
N SER A 3 7.69 -22.83 -28.89
CA SER A 3 7.42 -21.50 -28.35
C SER A 3 6.34 -21.66 -27.26
N GLY A 4 6.82 -21.79 -26.01
CA GLY A 4 5.97 -21.82 -24.84
C GLY A 4 5.17 -20.52 -24.73
N ILE A 5 3.97 -20.52 -25.32
CA ILE A 5 2.94 -19.51 -25.07
C ILE A 5 2.44 -19.80 -23.65
N THR A 6 2.92 -19.03 -22.68
CA THR A 6 2.28 -18.99 -21.36
C THR A 6 0.81 -18.63 -21.58
N PRO A 7 -0.17 -19.44 -21.16
CA PRO A 7 -1.56 -19.10 -21.36
C PRO A 7 -1.86 -17.80 -20.63
N HIS A 8 -2.12 -16.75 -21.38
CA HIS A 8 -2.63 -15.49 -20.88
C HIS A 8 -4.02 -15.79 -20.29
N MET A 9 -4.09 -15.97 -18.97
CA MET A 9 -5.39 -16.17 -18.33
C MET A 9 -6.22 -14.90 -18.55
N PRO A 10 -7.50 -15.04 -18.97
CA PRO A 10 -8.35 -13.87 -19.17
C PRO A 10 -8.45 -13.13 -17.84
N MET A 11 -7.94 -11.89 -17.83
CA MET A 11 -8.04 -11.03 -16.65
C MET A 11 -9.52 -10.73 -16.39
N THR A 12 -9.87 -10.76 -15.13
CA THR A 12 -11.19 -10.34 -14.66
C THR A 12 -11.34 -8.84 -14.87
N ARG A 13 -12.58 -8.32 -14.94
CA ARG A 13 -12.79 -6.87 -15.10
C ARG A 13 -12.49 -6.06 -13.83
N ASP A 14 -12.40 -6.71 -12.67
CA ASP A 14 -12.13 -6.07 -11.38
C ASP A 14 -10.70 -6.37 -10.98
N LEU A 15 -9.93 -5.32 -10.77
CA LEU A 15 -8.53 -5.37 -10.35
C LEU A 15 -8.39 -4.68 -9.00
N LEU A 16 -7.96 -5.42 -7.99
CA LEU A 16 -7.71 -4.94 -6.64
C LEU A 16 -6.21 -4.93 -6.41
N PHE A 17 -5.65 -3.78 -6.10
CA PHE A 17 -4.21 -3.60 -5.94
C PHE A 17 -3.84 -3.30 -4.50
N ASP A 18 -2.77 -3.94 -4.00
CA ASP A 18 -1.98 -3.31 -2.94
C ASP A 18 -1.32 -2.04 -3.49
N LEU A 19 -0.87 -1.20 -2.56
CA LEU A 19 -0.25 0.06 -2.89
C LEU A 19 1.28 -0.01 -2.80
N GLY A 20 1.80 -0.27 -1.60
CA GLY A 20 3.24 -0.34 -1.35
C GLY A 20 3.88 -1.56 -1.99
N GLY A 21 4.99 -1.40 -2.72
CA GLY A 21 5.64 -2.51 -3.42
C GLY A 21 4.95 -2.92 -4.72
N VAL A 22 3.71 -2.49 -4.97
CA VAL A 22 2.96 -2.80 -6.21
C VAL A 22 2.80 -1.55 -7.07
N ILE A 23 2.15 -0.52 -6.55
CA ILE A 23 1.93 0.75 -7.27
C ILE A 23 2.98 1.80 -6.84
N VAL A 24 3.18 1.94 -5.53
CA VAL A 24 4.09 2.90 -4.90
C VAL A 24 5.40 2.22 -4.57
N ASP A 25 6.51 2.80 -5.01
CA ASP A 25 7.82 2.33 -4.60
C ASP A 25 8.08 2.71 -3.14
N ILE A 26 8.51 1.73 -2.37
CA ILE A 26 8.81 1.86 -0.94
C ILE A 26 10.24 1.41 -0.64
N ARG A 27 10.87 2.08 0.34
CA ARG A 27 12.17 1.67 0.87
C ARG A 27 12.21 1.85 2.38
N ARG A 28 12.02 0.75 3.08
CA ARG A 28 12.06 0.69 4.55
C ARG A 28 13.37 1.27 5.11
N GLU A 29 14.49 0.95 4.48
CA GLU A 29 15.82 1.37 4.92
C GLU A 29 15.97 2.88 4.97
N ASN A 30 15.37 3.62 4.04
CA ASN A 30 15.39 5.08 4.03
C ASN A 30 14.76 5.64 5.32
N CYS A 31 13.61 5.09 5.71
CA CYS A 31 12.89 5.48 6.92
C CYS A 31 13.69 5.11 8.18
N VAL A 32 14.20 3.87 8.25
CA VAL A 32 15.02 3.40 9.37
C VAL A 32 16.26 4.28 9.55
N GLU A 33 16.98 4.58 8.47
CA GLU A 33 18.17 5.42 8.52
C GLU A 33 17.83 6.87 8.91
N ALA A 34 16.74 7.42 8.38
CA ALA A 34 16.30 8.77 8.69
C ALA A 34 15.92 8.90 10.17
N PHE A 35 15.18 7.96 10.75
CA PHE A 35 14.87 7.95 12.17
C PHE A 35 16.10 7.79 13.05
N ARG A 36 17.06 6.93 12.67
CA ARG A 36 18.32 6.76 13.41
C ARG A 36 19.12 8.06 13.44
N ARG A 37 19.21 8.77 12.31
CA ARG A 37 19.86 10.09 12.25
C ARG A 37 19.15 11.13 13.12
N LEU A 38 17.83 11.03 13.25
CA LEU A 38 17.03 11.90 14.12
C LEU A 38 17.18 11.56 15.61
N GLY A 39 17.76 10.39 15.95
CA GLY A 39 18.04 9.93 17.31
C GLY A 39 17.24 8.72 17.80
N PHE A 40 16.39 8.11 16.96
CA PHE A 40 15.64 6.90 17.31
C PHE A 40 16.43 5.64 16.89
N ALA A 41 17.30 5.16 17.77
CA ALA A 41 18.23 4.07 17.46
C ALA A 41 17.51 2.74 17.15
N ASP A 42 16.50 2.39 17.93
CA ASP A 42 15.82 1.08 17.90
C ASP A 42 14.61 1.04 16.94
N ILE A 43 14.47 2.02 16.06
CA ILE A 43 13.33 2.14 15.13
C ILE A 43 13.10 0.88 14.29
N ALA A 44 14.16 0.14 13.96
CA ALA A 44 14.06 -1.08 13.16
C ALA A 44 13.19 -2.18 13.81
N ASP A 45 13.05 -2.15 15.15
CA ASP A 45 12.23 -3.11 15.89
C ASP A 45 10.71 -2.86 15.69
N TYR A 46 10.36 -1.65 15.27
CA TYR A 46 8.98 -1.21 15.04
C TYR A 46 8.56 -1.32 13.57
N LEU A 47 9.51 -1.27 12.65
CA LEU A 47 9.25 -1.25 11.20
C LEU A 47 9.64 -2.61 10.58
N GLY A 48 8.64 -3.40 10.18
CA GLY A 48 8.83 -4.62 9.42
C GLY A 48 8.72 -4.40 7.91
N ASP A 49 9.07 -5.42 7.13
CA ASP A 49 8.98 -5.35 5.67
C ASP A 49 7.51 -5.39 5.18
N TYR A 50 6.66 -6.16 5.87
CA TYR A 50 5.24 -6.36 5.51
C TYR A 50 4.27 -5.97 6.63
N GLY A 51 4.74 -5.45 7.74
CA GLY A 51 3.89 -5.05 8.84
C GLY A 51 4.64 -4.37 9.95
N GLN A 52 3.99 -3.42 10.59
CA GLN A 52 4.56 -2.60 11.64
C GLN A 52 4.26 -3.19 13.02
N ARG A 53 4.89 -2.64 14.06
CA ARG A 53 4.70 -3.04 15.46
C ARG A 53 4.46 -1.82 16.35
N GLY A 54 3.91 -2.09 17.55
CA GLY A 54 3.70 -1.07 18.55
C GLY A 54 2.83 0.09 18.05
N VAL A 55 3.25 1.32 18.32
CA VAL A 55 2.50 2.52 17.93
C VAL A 55 2.41 2.73 16.42
N PHE A 56 3.34 2.20 15.63
CA PHE A 56 3.29 2.27 14.16
C PHE A 56 2.16 1.38 13.61
N LEU A 57 2.01 0.16 14.15
CA LEU A 57 0.87 -0.68 13.82
C LEU A 57 -0.46 -0.05 14.28
N ALA A 58 -0.48 0.52 15.48
CA ALA A 58 -1.66 1.21 15.99
C ALA A 58 -2.09 2.38 15.10
N LEU A 59 -1.12 3.10 14.49
CA LEU A 59 -1.39 4.16 13.52
C LEU A 59 -1.95 3.59 12.20
N GLU A 60 -1.39 2.48 11.69
CA GLU A 60 -1.90 1.79 10.50
C GLU A 60 -3.30 1.20 10.69
N GLN A 61 -3.66 0.86 11.92
CA GLN A 61 -5.00 0.40 12.27
C GLN A 61 -5.97 1.52 12.64
N GLY A 62 -5.53 2.79 12.58
CA GLY A 62 -6.36 3.92 13.00
C GLY A 62 -6.69 3.94 14.50
N ALA A 63 -6.02 3.11 15.31
CA ALA A 63 -6.22 3.01 16.75
C ALA A 63 -5.63 4.19 17.53
N VAL A 64 -4.71 4.94 16.93
CA VAL A 64 -4.16 6.20 17.44
C VAL A 64 -4.17 7.26 16.35
N SER A 65 -4.36 8.53 16.76
CA SER A 65 -4.24 9.64 15.83
C SER A 65 -2.78 9.94 15.48
N PRO A 66 -2.49 10.68 14.37
CA PRO A 66 -1.15 11.14 14.05
C PRO A 66 -0.50 11.92 15.21
N GLU A 67 -1.26 12.74 15.96
CA GLU A 67 -0.76 13.50 17.11
C GLU A 67 -0.36 12.56 18.26
N GLN A 68 -1.18 11.57 18.55
CA GLN A 68 -0.89 10.57 19.58
C GLN A 68 0.33 9.71 19.20
N TRP A 69 0.44 9.34 17.93
CA TRP A 69 1.59 8.62 17.38
C TRP A 69 2.86 9.46 17.53
N ARG A 70 2.88 10.72 17.07
CA ARG A 70 4.03 11.63 17.21
C ARG A 70 4.43 11.81 18.66
N ALA A 71 3.47 11.93 19.58
CA ALA A 71 3.75 12.06 21.01
C ALA A 71 4.46 10.81 21.58
N GLN A 72 4.13 9.61 21.10
CA GLN A 72 4.82 8.39 21.53
C GLN A 72 6.21 8.27 20.87
N VAL A 73 6.33 8.53 19.56
CA VAL A 73 7.62 8.53 18.85
C VAL A 73 8.61 9.52 19.46
N ARG A 74 8.12 10.71 19.87
CA ARG A 74 8.95 11.77 20.49
C ARG A 74 9.66 11.32 21.77
N ARG A 75 9.16 10.30 22.48
CA ARG A 75 9.81 9.76 23.69
C ARG A 75 11.15 9.09 23.39
N HIS A 76 11.39 8.71 22.14
CA HIS A 76 12.63 8.10 21.67
C HIS A 76 13.57 9.09 21.00
N LEU A 77 13.19 10.38 20.94
CA LEU A 77 13.90 11.41 20.19
C LEU A 77 14.49 12.48 21.12
N PRO A 78 15.56 13.17 20.71
CA PRO A 78 16.08 14.31 21.43
C PRO A 78 15.04 15.43 21.63
N ALA A 79 15.21 16.24 22.65
CA ALA A 79 14.36 17.41 22.88
C ALA A 79 14.44 18.38 21.68
N GLY A 80 13.30 19.02 21.36
CA GLY A 80 13.24 20.03 20.28
C GLY A 80 12.92 19.49 18.88
N VAL A 81 12.82 18.18 18.69
CA VAL A 81 12.38 17.60 17.41
C VAL A 81 10.91 17.98 17.16
N THR A 82 10.65 18.56 16.00
CA THR A 82 9.31 19.02 15.58
C THR A 82 8.46 17.89 14.99
N ASP A 83 7.13 18.08 14.93
CA ASP A 83 6.21 17.14 14.26
C ASP A 83 6.56 16.96 12.79
N GLY A 84 6.89 18.05 12.08
CA GLY A 84 7.29 17.99 10.69
C GLY A 84 8.54 17.13 10.46
N GLN A 85 9.55 17.22 11.35
CA GLN A 85 10.74 16.37 11.24
C GLN A 85 10.42 14.90 11.48
N ILE A 86 9.48 14.58 12.38
CA ILE A 86 9.03 13.20 12.61
C ILE A 86 8.30 12.69 11.37
N ASP A 87 7.41 13.49 10.79
CA ASP A 87 6.68 13.11 9.57
C ASP A 87 7.62 12.93 8.37
N ASP A 88 8.59 13.84 8.20
CA ASP A 88 9.56 13.78 7.09
C ASP A 88 10.38 12.49 7.11
N VAL A 89 10.90 12.09 8.30
CA VAL A 89 11.68 10.85 8.41
C VAL A 89 10.82 9.61 8.24
N PHE A 90 9.56 9.64 8.66
CA PHE A 90 8.62 8.56 8.43
C PHE A 90 8.23 8.45 6.96
N ASN A 91 7.96 9.58 6.31
CA ASN A 91 7.61 9.68 4.90
C ASN A 91 8.77 9.29 3.96
N ALA A 92 10.01 9.22 4.43
CA ALA A 92 11.16 8.71 3.67
C ALA A 92 10.99 7.24 3.22
N PHE A 93 10.01 6.53 3.80
CA PHE A 93 9.60 5.19 3.38
C PHE A 93 9.08 5.18 1.93
N ILE A 94 8.40 6.24 1.51
CA ILE A 94 7.78 6.39 0.19
C ILE A 94 8.78 7.05 -0.77
N THR A 95 9.11 6.39 -1.87
CA THR A 95 10.06 6.93 -2.86
C THR A 95 9.38 7.48 -4.11
N GLY A 96 8.12 7.16 -4.35
CA GLY A 96 7.32 7.70 -5.43
C GLY A 96 6.50 6.66 -6.18
N ILE A 97 5.92 7.07 -7.31
CA ILE A 97 5.21 6.18 -8.24
C ILE A 97 5.84 6.34 -9.62
N PRO A 98 6.35 5.27 -10.23
CA PRO A 98 6.79 5.31 -11.63
C PRO A 98 5.66 5.73 -12.57
N LEU A 99 5.94 6.67 -13.47
CA LEU A 99 4.95 7.26 -14.36
C LEU A 99 4.24 6.21 -15.24
N GLU A 100 4.97 5.19 -15.66
CA GLU A 100 4.42 4.08 -16.44
C GLU A 100 3.31 3.31 -15.70
N ARG A 101 3.39 3.20 -14.37
CA ARG A 101 2.33 2.56 -13.57
C ARG A 101 1.06 3.42 -13.55
N LEU A 102 1.18 4.74 -13.42
CA LEU A 102 0.04 5.65 -13.50
C LEU A 102 -0.62 5.59 -14.89
N GLN A 103 0.19 5.58 -15.95
CA GLN A 103 -0.30 5.48 -17.32
C GLN A 103 -1.01 4.15 -17.58
N ALA A 104 -0.48 3.03 -17.06
CA ALA A 104 -1.10 1.72 -17.17
C ALA A 104 -2.44 1.64 -16.45
N LEU A 105 -2.54 2.18 -15.23
CA LEU A 105 -3.82 2.24 -14.50
C LEU A 105 -4.89 3.00 -15.29
N ARG A 106 -4.53 4.15 -15.90
CA ARG A 106 -5.47 4.90 -16.75
C ARG A 106 -5.86 4.14 -18.02
N ARG A 107 -4.91 3.42 -18.62
CA ARG A 107 -5.19 2.57 -19.80
C ARG A 107 -6.16 1.45 -19.44
N LEU A 108 -5.95 0.73 -18.34
CA LEU A 108 -6.85 -0.33 -17.86
C LEU A 108 -8.28 0.20 -17.68
N ARG A 109 -8.43 1.39 -17.05
CA ARG A 109 -9.75 2.01 -16.90
C ARG A 109 -10.39 2.38 -18.25
N ALA A 110 -9.61 2.88 -19.20
CA ALA A 110 -10.09 3.19 -20.55
C ALA A 110 -10.52 1.93 -21.32
N GLU A 111 -9.93 0.78 -21.01
CA GLU A 111 -10.28 -0.54 -21.56
C GLU A 111 -11.48 -1.20 -20.84
N GLY A 112 -12.05 -0.52 -19.84
CA GLY A 112 -13.26 -0.94 -19.14
C GLY A 112 -13.02 -1.81 -17.90
N TYR A 113 -11.78 -1.88 -17.39
CA TYR A 113 -11.49 -2.48 -16.09
C TYR A 113 -11.92 -1.54 -14.97
N ARG A 114 -12.48 -2.10 -13.89
CA ARG A 114 -12.62 -1.39 -12.62
C ARG A 114 -11.38 -1.62 -11.79
N THR A 115 -10.82 -0.57 -11.22
CA THR A 115 -9.56 -0.62 -10.47
C THR A 115 -9.78 -0.14 -9.04
N PHE A 116 -9.27 -0.87 -8.07
CA PHE A 116 -9.46 -0.61 -6.64
C PHE A 116 -8.14 -0.74 -5.88
N VAL A 117 -8.05 -0.09 -4.73
CA VAL A 117 -6.92 -0.19 -3.80
C VAL A 117 -7.37 -0.77 -2.47
N ILE A 118 -6.54 -1.66 -1.91
CA ILE A 118 -6.58 -2.13 -0.54
C ILE A 118 -5.17 -2.04 0.06
N SER A 119 -4.93 -1.15 1.02
CA SER A 119 -3.57 -0.86 1.47
C SER A 119 -3.42 -0.84 2.98
N ASN A 120 -2.37 -1.50 3.48
CA ASN A 120 -1.86 -1.27 4.82
C ASN A 120 -1.05 0.04 4.77
N THR A 121 -1.60 1.09 5.34
CA THR A 121 -1.00 2.43 5.33
C THR A 121 -1.49 3.24 6.53
N ASN A 122 -1.04 4.47 6.65
CA ASN A 122 -1.37 5.34 7.77
C ASN A 122 -1.66 6.77 7.28
N PRO A 123 -2.35 7.60 8.09
CA PRO A 123 -2.75 8.95 7.68
C PRO A 123 -1.58 9.86 7.30
N VAL A 124 -0.40 9.71 7.93
CA VAL A 124 0.78 10.55 7.67
C VAL A 124 1.32 10.32 6.26
N MET A 125 1.51 9.06 5.89
CA MET A 125 1.96 8.70 4.53
C MET A 125 0.87 8.94 3.49
N TRP A 126 -0.38 8.60 3.82
CA TRP A 126 -1.50 8.71 2.89
C TRP A 126 -1.77 10.14 2.47
N HIS A 127 -2.02 11.04 3.43
CA HIS A 127 -2.31 12.46 3.14
C HIS A 127 -1.06 13.26 2.76
N GLY A 128 0.12 12.72 2.97
CA GLY A 128 1.40 13.30 2.64
C GLY A 128 1.91 12.86 1.26
N PRO A 129 2.98 12.03 1.22
CA PRO A 129 3.68 11.69 -0.02
C PRO A 129 2.84 10.85 -0.99
N ILE A 130 1.93 9.99 -0.51
CA ILE A 130 1.17 9.09 -1.39
C ILE A 130 0.23 9.88 -2.29
N LEU A 131 -0.67 10.72 -1.74
CA LEU A 131 -1.58 11.52 -2.56
C LEU A 131 -0.84 12.53 -3.45
N ARG A 132 0.30 13.06 -2.99
CA ARG A 132 1.16 13.92 -3.83
C ARG A 132 1.76 13.16 -5.02
N ALA A 133 2.16 11.89 -4.82
CA ALA A 133 2.70 11.08 -5.90
C ALA A 133 1.65 10.79 -6.99
N PHE A 134 0.39 10.55 -6.62
CA PHE A 134 -0.72 10.44 -7.59
C PHE A 134 -1.00 11.75 -8.33
N ALA A 135 -0.73 12.90 -7.72
CA ALA A 135 -0.92 14.20 -8.34
C ALA A 135 0.16 14.58 -9.38
N ALA A 136 1.16 13.74 -9.62
CA ALA A 136 2.28 14.02 -10.54
C ALA A 136 1.85 14.36 -11.98
N GLU A 137 0.71 13.79 -12.45
CA GLU A 137 0.13 14.11 -13.77
C GLU A 137 -0.94 15.22 -13.71
N GLY A 138 -1.04 15.98 -12.61
CA GLY A 138 -2.09 16.98 -12.40
C GLY A 138 -3.49 16.37 -12.21
N ARG A 139 -3.57 15.13 -11.77
CA ARG A 139 -4.80 14.37 -11.53
C ARG A 139 -4.86 13.95 -10.06
N ASP A 140 -6.07 13.67 -9.57
CA ASP A 140 -6.25 13.06 -8.26
C ASP A 140 -6.30 11.51 -8.36
N ILE A 141 -6.33 10.83 -7.23
CA ILE A 141 -6.34 9.38 -7.14
C ILE A 141 -7.56 8.73 -7.84
N ASN A 142 -8.70 9.45 -7.93
CA ASN A 142 -9.91 8.94 -8.60
C ASN A 142 -9.74 8.81 -10.12
N ALA A 143 -8.71 9.45 -10.70
CA ALA A 143 -8.36 9.23 -12.10
C ALA A 143 -7.80 7.82 -12.35
N TYR A 144 -7.31 7.16 -11.30
CA TYR A 144 -6.64 5.87 -11.36
C TYR A 144 -7.45 4.73 -10.75
N PHE A 145 -8.34 5.03 -9.77
CA PHE A 145 -9.09 4.02 -9.04
C PHE A 145 -10.56 4.40 -8.89
N ASP A 146 -11.42 3.39 -8.93
CA ASP A 146 -12.87 3.51 -8.67
C ASP A 146 -13.17 3.49 -7.17
N GLY A 147 -12.23 3.02 -6.36
CA GLY A 147 -12.36 3.05 -4.91
C GLY A 147 -11.09 2.64 -4.17
N VAL A 148 -11.01 3.06 -2.92
CA VAL A 148 -9.86 2.85 -2.05
C VAL A 148 -10.33 2.40 -0.67
N VAL A 149 -9.66 1.41 -0.10
CA VAL A 149 -9.74 1.01 1.30
C VAL A 149 -8.34 1.10 1.91
N THR A 150 -8.22 1.91 2.95
CA THR A 150 -6.99 2.02 3.75
C THR A 150 -7.18 1.33 5.09
N SER A 151 -6.13 0.73 5.63
CA SER A 151 -6.18 0.01 6.91
C SER A 151 -6.57 0.90 8.09
N PHE A 152 -6.12 2.16 8.10
CA PHE A 152 -6.44 3.10 9.19
C PHE A 152 -7.92 3.52 9.19
N GLU A 153 -8.61 3.52 8.04
CA GLU A 153 -10.06 3.75 7.96
C GLU A 153 -10.85 2.46 8.24
N ALA A 154 -10.30 1.31 7.83
CA ALA A 154 -10.91 0.00 8.05
C ALA A 154 -10.79 -0.50 9.50
N GLY A 155 -9.87 0.04 10.29
CA GLY A 155 -9.57 -0.42 11.64
C GLY A 155 -8.87 -1.78 11.71
N CYS A 156 -8.32 -2.26 10.58
CA CYS A 156 -7.62 -3.54 10.49
C CYS A 156 -6.69 -3.57 9.28
N CYS A 157 -5.64 -4.41 9.35
CA CYS A 157 -4.63 -4.55 8.29
C CYS A 157 -4.77 -5.90 7.60
N LYS A 158 -4.43 -5.99 6.30
CA LYS A 158 -4.13 -7.27 5.67
C LYS A 158 -3.06 -8.00 6.48
N PRO A 159 -3.10 -9.32 6.63
CA PRO A 159 -3.98 -10.30 5.99
C PRO A 159 -5.32 -10.59 6.70
N ASP A 160 -5.81 -9.72 7.59
CA ASP A 160 -7.09 -9.92 8.25
C ASP A 160 -8.24 -9.92 7.22
N GLU A 161 -9.09 -10.94 7.25
CA GLU A 161 -10.21 -11.08 6.32
C GLU A 161 -11.18 -9.89 6.35
N ARG A 162 -11.30 -9.18 7.48
CA ARG A 162 -12.23 -8.06 7.64
C ARG A 162 -11.98 -6.95 6.61
N ILE A 163 -10.72 -6.65 6.28
CA ILE A 163 -10.41 -5.60 5.31
C ILE A 163 -10.80 -6.01 3.89
N PHE A 164 -10.67 -7.31 3.53
CA PHE A 164 -11.12 -7.84 2.25
C PHE A 164 -12.65 -7.87 2.15
N ARG A 165 -13.35 -8.26 3.24
CA ARG A 165 -14.82 -8.21 3.31
C ARG A 165 -15.33 -6.79 3.12
N LEU A 166 -14.66 -5.80 3.71
CA LEU A 166 -15.00 -4.40 3.51
C LEU A 166 -14.88 -3.97 2.04
N CYS A 167 -13.84 -4.43 1.32
CA CYS A 167 -13.71 -4.17 -0.12
C CYS A 167 -14.84 -4.83 -0.92
N ILE A 168 -15.16 -6.09 -0.62
CA ILE A 168 -16.26 -6.82 -1.28
C ILE A 168 -17.57 -6.05 -1.10
N GLU A 169 -17.91 -5.67 0.12
CA GLU A 169 -19.17 -4.98 0.45
C GLU A 169 -19.22 -3.57 -0.14
N ARG A 170 -18.14 -2.78 0.02
CA ARG A 170 -18.11 -1.38 -0.41
C ARG A 170 -18.14 -1.22 -1.92
N PHE A 171 -17.49 -2.11 -2.65
CA PHE A 171 -17.33 -1.99 -4.10
C PHE A 171 -18.17 -2.98 -4.91
N GLY A 172 -18.91 -3.86 -4.24
CA GLY A 172 -19.70 -4.91 -4.89
C GLY A 172 -18.80 -5.87 -5.69
N LEU A 173 -17.68 -6.30 -5.12
CA LEU A 173 -16.76 -7.21 -5.78
C LEU A 173 -17.28 -8.65 -5.72
N ASP A 174 -17.13 -9.36 -6.84
CA ASP A 174 -17.16 -10.82 -6.85
C ASP A 174 -15.71 -11.33 -6.72
N PRO A 175 -15.31 -11.98 -5.61
CA PRO A 175 -13.96 -12.48 -5.45
C PRO A 175 -13.50 -13.37 -6.60
N ALA A 176 -14.37 -14.26 -7.12
CA ALA A 176 -14.04 -15.16 -8.22
C ALA A 176 -13.81 -14.43 -9.55
N ALA A 177 -14.37 -13.22 -9.68
CA ALA A 177 -14.23 -12.33 -10.82
C ALA A 177 -13.30 -11.12 -10.55
N THR A 178 -12.54 -11.14 -9.46
CA THR A 178 -11.58 -10.08 -9.09
C THR A 178 -10.18 -10.63 -9.02
N THR A 179 -9.21 -9.92 -9.63
CA THR A 179 -7.78 -10.25 -9.50
C THR A 179 -7.14 -9.30 -8.49
N PHE A 180 -6.51 -9.86 -7.47
CA PHE A 180 -5.78 -9.14 -6.43
C PHE A 180 -4.27 -9.23 -6.65
N PHE A 181 -3.60 -8.08 -6.63
CA PHE A 181 -2.14 -7.93 -6.79
C PHE A 181 -1.54 -7.46 -5.47
N ASP A 182 -0.56 -8.19 -4.93
CA ASP A 182 0.09 -7.85 -3.66
C ASP A 182 1.52 -8.42 -3.64
N ASP A 183 2.45 -7.73 -3.01
CA ASP A 183 3.85 -8.15 -2.86
C ASP A 183 4.07 -9.11 -1.67
N SER A 184 3.05 -9.28 -0.81
CA SER A 184 3.06 -10.20 0.33
C SER A 184 2.34 -11.50 0.01
N GLU A 185 3.09 -12.62 0.04
CA GLU A 185 2.48 -13.95 -0.08
C GLU A 185 1.40 -14.22 0.99
N ALA A 186 1.55 -13.67 2.21
CA ALA A 186 0.57 -13.85 3.28
C ALA A 186 -0.77 -13.20 2.92
N ASN A 187 -0.74 -12.00 2.33
CA ASN A 187 -1.92 -11.30 1.86
C ASN A 187 -2.57 -12.04 0.67
N CYS A 188 -1.74 -12.51 -0.28
CA CYS A 188 -2.21 -13.33 -1.40
C CYS A 188 -2.91 -14.61 -0.92
N ARG A 189 -2.33 -15.32 0.07
CA ARG A 189 -2.96 -16.53 0.64
C ARG A 189 -4.29 -16.22 1.32
N ALA A 190 -4.37 -15.13 2.09
CA ALA A 190 -5.61 -14.73 2.75
C ALA A 190 -6.71 -14.37 1.73
N ALA A 191 -6.37 -13.59 0.70
CA ALA A 191 -7.30 -13.26 -0.37
C ALA A 191 -7.76 -14.50 -1.17
N ALA A 192 -6.84 -15.42 -1.49
CA ALA A 192 -7.16 -16.67 -2.18
C ALA A 192 -8.12 -17.55 -1.37
N ALA A 193 -7.95 -17.59 -0.03
CA ALA A 193 -8.88 -18.31 0.86
C ALA A 193 -10.30 -17.73 0.83
N MET A 194 -10.45 -16.44 0.46
CA MET A 194 -11.74 -15.77 0.27
C MET A 194 -12.28 -15.86 -1.16
N GLY A 195 -11.58 -16.57 -2.06
CA GLY A 195 -12.00 -16.82 -3.43
C GLY A 195 -11.46 -15.85 -4.48
N PHE A 196 -10.61 -14.87 -4.10
CA PHE A 196 -9.95 -13.98 -5.07
C PHE A 196 -8.95 -14.74 -5.94
N ARG A 197 -8.83 -14.32 -7.18
CA ARG A 197 -7.65 -14.64 -7.99
C ARG A 197 -6.50 -13.78 -7.51
N THR A 198 -5.34 -14.36 -7.23
CA THR A 198 -4.22 -13.62 -6.66
C THR A 198 -2.99 -13.67 -7.56
N ILE A 199 -2.33 -12.54 -7.68
CA ILE A 199 -1.03 -12.41 -8.34
C ILE A 199 -0.05 -11.86 -7.29
N HIS A 200 0.92 -12.68 -6.92
CA HIS A 200 2.03 -12.25 -6.11
C HIS A 200 3.01 -11.47 -6.99
N VAL A 201 3.26 -10.21 -6.61
CA VAL A 201 4.19 -9.29 -7.31
C VAL A 201 5.49 -9.23 -6.50
N PRO A 202 6.51 -10.03 -6.84
CA PRO A 202 7.74 -10.05 -6.05
C PRO A 202 8.50 -8.73 -6.19
N PRO A 203 9.39 -8.36 -5.23
CA PRO A 203 10.10 -7.08 -5.22
C PRO A 203 10.94 -6.78 -6.48
N SER A 204 11.30 -7.81 -7.25
CA SER A 204 12.08 -7.70 -8.50
C SER A 204 11.21 -7.49 -9.74
N SER A 205 9.89 -7.43 -9.61
CA SER A 205 8.94 -7.32 -10.73
C SER A 205 8.00 -6.11 -10.54
N SER A 206 7.19 -5.88 -11.54
CA SER A 206 6.12 -4.87 -11.52
C SER A 206 4.78 -5.56 -11.82
N PHE A 207 3.68 -5.01 -11.32
CA PHE A 207 2.35 -5.50 -11.72
C PHE A 207 2.16 -5.41 -13.26
N LEU A 208 2.93 -4.55 -13.93
CA LEU A 208 2.93 -4.40 -15.39
C LEU A 208 3.36 -5.68 -16.13
N ASP A 209 4.11 -6.55 -15.47
CA ASP A 209 4.57 -7.81 -16.05
C ASP A 209 3.45 -8.86 -16.14
N PHE A 210 2.29 -8.57 -15.52
CA PHE A 210 1.17 -9.51 -15.37
C PHE A 210 -0.12 -9.05 -16.05
N ILE A 211 -0.11 -7.87 -16.71
CA ILE A 211 -1.28 -7.27 -17.39
C ILE A 211 -1.09 -7.15 -18.90
#